data_520bd83ea9aa8a66ed495bf53d4e9563
#
_entry.id   520bd83ea9aa8a66ed495bf53d4e9563
#
_cell.length_a   1.000
_cell.length_b   1.000
_cell.length_c   1.000
_cell.angle_alpha   90.00
_cell.angle_beta   90.00
_cell.angle_gamma   90.00
#
_symmetry.space_group_name_H-M   'P 1'
#
loop_
_entity.id
_entity.type
_entity.pdbx_description
1 polymer ?
#
loop_
_entity_poly.entity_id
_entity_poly.type
_entity_poly.pdbx_seq_one_letter_code
_entity_poly.pdbx_strand_id
1 'polypeptide(L)'
;MQTADKPCVIGLGELLWDCFPDSRQAGGAPANFAFHAGQLGAEGVVVSRVGADELGDGLIDYLHEHGLNTDFVQRDTDHPTGRVDVTFSANGEPNYEFLADSAWDSLNFDQPLSGLALRASAVCFGTLAQRSEASRAAIHAFLDATSEDCLRVFDV
;
A
#
# COMPACT_ATOMS: atom_id res chain seq x y z
N MET A 1 3.66 -26.40 22.16
CA MET A 1 4.09 -26.10 20.78
C MET A 1 4.14 -24.58 20.69
N GLN A 2 5.34 -24.00 20.60
CA GLN A 2 5.46 -22.58 20.25
C GLN A 2 4.91 -22.44 18.82
N THR A 3 3.86 -21.67 18.64
CA THR A 3 3.45 -21.22 17.32
C THR A 3 4.63 -20.39 16.79
N ALA A 4 5.29 -20.87 15.75
CA ALA A 4 6.30 -20.05 15.06
C ALA A 4 5.63 -18.72 14.69
N ASP A 5 6.25 -17.60 15.02
CA ASP A 5 5.76 -16.28 14.65
C ASP A 5 5.58 -16.27 13.13
N LYS A 6 4.41 -15.78 12.68
CA LYS A 6 4.15 -15.66 11.26
C LYS A 6 5.13 -14.66 10.64
N PRO A 7 5.67 -14.94 9.44
CA PRO A 7 6.50 -13.97 8.75
C PRO A 7 5.70 -12.68 8.48
N CYS A 8 6.29 -11.53 8.83
CA CYS A 8 5.71 -10.22 8.58
C CYS A 8 6.01 -9.80 7.14
N VAL A 9 4.99 -9.73 6.30
CA VAL A 9 5.11 -9.39 4.88
C VAL A 9 4.40 -8.07 4.62
N ILE A 10 5.17 -7.09 4.13
CA ILE A 10 4.76 -5.70 4.05
C ILE A 10 4.55 -5.31 2.59
N GLY A 11 3.39 -4.70 2.31
CA GLY A 11 3.14 -3.95 1.10
C GLY A 11 3.32 -2.45 1.36
N LEU A 12 4.35 -1.85 0.78
CA LEU A 12 4.75 -0.46 1.03
C LEU A 12 4.58 0.39 -0.23
N GLY A 13 3.67 1.33 -0.20
CA GLY A 13 3.46 2.23 -1.34
C GLY A 13 2.03 2.68 -1.53
N GLU A 14 1.58 2.69 -2.78
CA GLU A 14 0.24 3.15 -3.14
C GLU A 14 -0.87 2.23 -2.63
N LEU A 15 -1.95 2.87 -2.20
CA LEU A 15 -3.24 2.26 -1.88
C LEU A 15 -4.33 3.16 -2.48
N LEU A 16 -5.22 2.58 -3.28
CA LEU A 16 -6.14 3.34 -4.10
C LEU A 16 -7.43 2.58 -4.41
N TRP A 17 -8.39 3.26 -4.97
CA TRP A 17 -9.54 2.66 -5.63
C TRP A 17 -9.35 2.66 -7.15
N ASP A 18 -9.49 1.49 -7.77
CA ASP A 18 -9.73 1.36 -9.20
C ASP A 18 -11.22 1.62 -9.45
N CYS A 19 -11.53 2.76 -10.07
CA CYS A 19 -12.89 3.23 -10.33
C CYS A 19 -13.28 2.91 -11.76
N PHE A 20 -14.18 1.95 -11.93
CA PHE A 20 -14.81 1.58 -13.19
C PHE A 20 -16.14 2.34 -13.35
N PRO A 21 -16.76 2.43 -14.54
CA PRO A 21 -18.02 3.13 -14.75
C PRO A 21 -19.15 2.73 -13.79
N ASP A 22 -19.23 1.47 -13.40
CA ASP A 22 -20.32 0.92 -12.59
C ASP A 22 -19.86 0.28 -11.26
N SER A 23 -18.57 0.32 -10.95
CA SER A 23 -18.02 -0.33 -9.75
C SER A 23 -16.69 0.29 -9.34
N ARG A 24 -16.23 -0.09 -8.14
CA ARG A 24 -14.86 0.21 -7.70
C ARG A 24 -14.26 -1.01 -7.02
N GLN A 25 -12.94 -1.15 -7.12
CA GLN A 25 -12.18 -2.22 -6.48
C GLN A 25 -11.00 -1.60 -5.72
N ALA A 26 -10.69 -2.15 -4.55
CA ALA A 26 -9.48 -1.77 -3.85
C ALA A 26 -8.26 -2.27 -4.64
N GLY A 27 -7.29 -1.39 -4.84
CA GLY A 27 -6.11 -1.61 -5.64
C GLY A 27 -4.85 -1.07 -4.99
N GLY A 28 -3.75 -1.25 -5.70
CA GLY A 28 -2.40 -0.95 -5.26
C GLY A 28 -1.57 -2.24 -5.21
N ALA A 29 -0.55 -2.33 -6.05
CA ALA A 29 0.28 -3.54 -6.15
C ALA A 29 0.88 -3.97 -4.81
N PRO A 30 1.40 -3.05 -3.95
CA PRO A 30 1.90 -3.42 -2.62
C PRO A 30 0.83 -4.03 -1.71
N ALA A 31 -0.38 -3.45 -1.69
CA ALA A 31 -1.48 -3.97 -0.87
C ALA A 31 -1.92 -5.36 -1.35
N ASN A 32 -2.00 -5.58 -2.66
CA ASN A 32 -2.31 -6.89 -3.25
C ASN A 32 -1.25 -7.93 -2.87
N PHE A 33 0.02 -7.57 -2.86
CA PHE A 33 1.10 -8.44 -2.44
C PHE A 33 0.93 -8.88 -0.98
N ALA A 34 0.69 -7.93 -0.06
CA ALA A 34 0.47 -8.22 1.35
C ALA A 34 -0.78 -9.11 1.56
N PHE A 35 -1.86 -8.85 0.81
CA PHE A 35 -3.07 -9.67 0.85
C PHE A 35 -2.80 -11.13 0.47
N HIS A 36 -2.15 -11.37 -0.67
CA HIS A 36 -1.86 -12.74 -1.11
C HIS A 36 -0.89 -13.46 -0.18
N ALA A 37 0.10 -12.76 0.39
CA ALA A 37 0.97 -13.33 1.40
C ALA A 37 0.19 -13.73 2.67
N GLY A 38 -0.78 -12.91 3.09
CA GLY A 38 -1.69 -13.21 4.19
C GLY A 38 -2.52 -14.48 3.94
N GLN A 39 -3.03 -14.67 2.73
CA GLN A 39 -3.76 -15.90 2.33
C GLN A 39 -2.87 -17.15 2.40
N LEU A 40 -1.56 -17.01 2.28
CA LEU A 40 -0.58 -18.08 2.38
C LEU A 40 -0.04 -18.27 3.82
N GLY A 41 -0.61 -17.57 4.80
CA GLY A 41 -0.30 -17.77 6.22
C GLY A 41 0.68 -16.77 6.84
N ALA A 42 1.14 -15.76 6.09
CA ALA A 42 1.93 -14.66 6.63
C ALA A 42 1.06 -13.66 7.43
N GLU A 43 1.68 -12.74 8.16
CA GLU A 43 1.07 -11.51 8.61
C GLU A 43 1.19 -10.47 7.48
N GLY A 44 0.09 -10.21 6.77
CA GLY A 44 0.05 -9.18 5.73
C GLY A 44 -0.15 -7.79 6.35
N VAL A 45 0.78 -6.88 6.11
CA VAL A 45 0.76 -5.51 6.63
C VAL A 45 0.80 -4.52 5.46
N VAL A 46 -0.09 -3.53 5.48
CA VAL A 46 -0.10 -2.45 4.48
C VAL A 46 0.47 -1.18 5.09
N VAL A 47 1.50 -0.63 4.44
CA VAL A 47 2.08 0.67 4.74
C VAL A 47 1.78 1.61 3.59
N SER A 48 0.90 2.55 3.83
CA SER A 48 0.44 3.52 2.83
C SER A 48 -0.08 4.78 3.52
N ARG A 49 -0.66 5.68 2.73
CA ARG A 49 -1.35 6.86 3.23
C ARG A 49 -2.61 7.10 2.42
N VAL A 50 -3.74 7.32 3.10
CA VAL A 50 -5.04 7.61 2.50
C VAL A 50 -5.58 8.92 3.03
N GLY A 51 -6.47 9.56 2.29
CA GLY A 51 -7.14 10.78 2.72
C GLY A 51 -8.00 10.54 3.98
N ALA A 52 -8.21 11.60 4.75
CA ALA A 52 -9.21 11.64 5.81
C ALA A 52 -10.61 11.89 5.21
N ASP A 53 -11.00 11.05 4.27
CA ASP A 53 -12.23 11.11 3.48
C ASP A 53 -12.95 9.75 3.45
N GLU A 54 -14.17 9.71 2.91
CA GLU A 54 -14.99 8.50 2.83
C GLU A 54 -14.33 7.38 1.99
N LEU A 55 -13.54 7.73 0.98
CA LEU A 55 -12.83 6.75 0.17
C LEU A 55 -11.70 6.09 0.97
N GLY A 56 -11.00 6.88 1.80
CA GLY A 56 -9.95 6.38 2.70
C GLY A 56 -10.51 5.49 3.79
N ASP A 57 -11.63 5.88 4.41
CA ASP A 57 -12.32 5.04 5.39
C ASP A 57 -12.73 3.71 4.75
N GLY A 58 -13.35 3.75 3.57
CA GLY A 58 -13.76 2.56 2.85
C GLY A 58 -12.60 1.63 2.45
N LEU A 59 -11.41 2.16 2.13
CA LEU A 59 -10.22 1.33 1.86
C LEU A 59 -9.73 0.63 3.13
N ILE A 60 -9.65 1.33 4.25
CA ILE A 60 -9.22 0.76 5.53
C ILE A 60 -10.18 -0.34 5.96
N ASP A 61 -11.48 -0.07 5.90
CA ASP A 61 -12.51 -1.05 6.25
C ASP A 61 -12.41 -2.29 5.37
N TYR A 62 -12.29 -2.10 4.05
CA TYR A 62 -12.15 -3.19 3.09
C TYR A 62 -10.93 -4.08 3.39
N LEU A 63 -9.75 -3.48 3.61
CA LEU A 63 -8.53 -4.23 3.90
C LEU A 63 -8.64 -4.98 5.24
N HIS A 64 -9.23 -4.35 6.25
CA HIS A 64 -9.44 -4.95 7.56
C HIS A 64 -10.39 -6.15 7.49
N GLU A 65 -11.50 -6.04 6.75
CA GLU A 65 -12.43 -7.15 6.49
C GLU A 65 -11.76 -8.34 5.77
N HIS A 66 -10.71 -8.05 5.00
CA HIS A 66 -9.91 -9.08 4.30
C HIS A 66 -8.69 -9.57 5.09
N GLY A 67 -8.62 -9.21 6.38
CA GLY A 67 -7.63 -9.75 7.33
C GLY A 67 -6.23 -9.12 7.22
N LEU A 68 -6.11 -7.95 6.58
CA LEU A 68 -4.87 -7.20 6.54
C LEU A 68 -4.70 -6.31 7.77
N ASN A 69 -3.46 -6.16 8.22
CA ASN A 69 -3.13 -5.18 9.25
C ASN A 69 -3.03 -3.78 8.60
N THR A 70 -3.89 -2.87 9.05
CA THR A 70 -4.00 -1.49 8.56
C THR A 70 -3.49 -0.44 9.56
N ASP A 71 -2.90 -0.86 10.69
CA ASP A 71 -2.41 0.04 11.75
C ASP A 71 -1.36 1.04 11.25
N PHE A 72 -0.74 0.72 10.10
CA PHE A 72 0.32 1.51 9.47
C PHE A 72 -0.16 2.26 8.22
N VAL A 73 -1.46 2.33 7.99
CA VAL A 73 -2.05 3.20 6.95
C VAL A 73 -2.25 4.59 7.53
N GLN A 74 -1.42 5.54 7.09
CA GLN A 74 -1.45 6.92 7.55
C GLN A 74 -2.70 7.65 7.03
N ARG A 75 -3.14 8.68 7.77
CA ARG A 75 -4.28 9.55 7.39
C ARG A 75 -3.78 10.91 6.98
N ASP A 76 -4.29 11.42 5.86
CA ASP A 76 -3.94 12.73 5.30
C ASP A 76 -5.17 13.65 5.30
N THR A 77 -5.03 14.86 5.88
CA THR A 77 -6.09 15.87 5.88
C THR A 77 -6.01 16.82 4.69
N ASP A 78 -4.88 16.84 3.99
CA ASP A 78 -4.57 17.83 2.96
C ASP A 78 -4.69 17.23 1.54
N HIS A 79 -4.51 15.90 1.41
CA HIS A 79 -4.58 15.20 0.13
C HIS A 79 -5.68 14.14 0.12
N PRO A 80 -6.39 13.98 -1.01
CA PRO A 80 -7.46 13.00 -1.14
C PRO A 80 -6.90 11.57 -1.22
N THR A 81 -7.76 10.60 -0.93
CA THR A 81 -7.47 9.18 -1.17
C THR A 81 -7.18 8.92 -2.64
N GLY A 82 -6.17 8.12 -2.91
CA GLY A 82 -5.78 7.75 -4.25
C GLY A 82 -6.87 7.01 -5.02
N ARG A 83 -7.01 7.32 -6.29
CA ARG A 83 -7.89 6.61 -7.22
C ARG A 83 -7.32 6.58 -8.62
N VAL A 84 -7.77 5.59 -9.37
CA VAL A 84 -7.53 5.46 -10.80
C VAL A 84 -8.88 5.37 -11.49
N ASP A 85 -9.17 6.31 -12.38
CA ASP A 85 -10.36 6.26 -13.20
C ASP A 85 -10.08 5.38 -14.43
N VAL A 86 -10.80 4.25 -14.54
CA VAL A 86 -10.64 3.27 -15.61
C VAL A 86 -11.74 3.47 -16.64
N THR A 87 -11.36 3.87 -17.83
CA THR A 87 -12.27 4.04 -18.98
C THR A 87 -11.87 3.07 -20.09
N PHE A 88 -12.78 2.81 -21.02
CA PHE A 88 -12.50 1.92 -22.16
C PHE A 88 -12.62 2.70 -23.46
N SER A 89 -11.64 2.54 -24.33
CA SER A 89 -11.68 3.05 -25.69
C SER A 89 -12.76 2.35 -26.52
N ALA A 90 -13.07 2.88 -27.70
CA ALA A 90 -14.02 2.25 -28.65
C ALA A 90 -13.59 0.82 -29.04
N ASN A 91 -12.31 0.49 -28.94
CA ASN A 91 -11.74 -0.83 -29.22
C ASN A 91 -11.72 -1.76 -28.00
N GLY A 92 -12.25 -1.32 -26.84
CA GLY A 92 -12.26 -2.09 -25.60
C GLY A 92 -10.94 -2.07 -24.82
N GLU A 93 -9.97 -1.26 -25.21
CA GLU A 93 -8.70 -1.11 -24.48
C GLU A 93 -8.90 -0.23 -23.27
N PRO A 94 -8.41 -0.64 -22.07
CA PRO A 94 -8.49 0.16 -20.87
C PRO A 94 -7.57 1.37 -20.95
N ASN A 95 -8.06 2.52 -20.48
CA ASN A 95 -7.28 3.72 -20.26
C ASN A 95 -7.33 4.04 -18.77
N TYR A 96 -6.16 4.29 -18.16
CA TYR A 96 -5.99 4.52 -16.73
C TYR A 96 -5.60 5.98 -16.49
N GLU A 97 -6.41 6.69 -15.71
CA GLU A 97 -6.12 8.05 -15.30
C GLU A 97 -5.90 8.09 -13.79
N PHE A 98 -4.63 8.27 -13.39
CA PHE A 98 -4.24 8.34 -12.00
C PHE A 98 -4.47 9.73 -11.43
N LEU A 99 -5.15 9.82 -10.28
CA LEU A 99 -5.30 11.07 -9.57
C LEU A 99 -3.91 11.60 -9.17
N ALA A 100 -3.64 12.86 -9.53
CA ALA A 100 -2.45 13.56 -9.06
C ALA A 100 -2.61 13.97 -7.59
N ASP A 101 -1.50 14.19 -6.91
CA ASP A 101 -1.46 14.69 -5.53
C ASP A 101 -2.34 13.88 -4.55
N SER A 102 -2.31 12.57 -4.70
CA SER A 102 -3.00 11.64 -3.80
C SER A 102 -2.28 11.53 -2.46
N ALA A 103 -2.99 11.15 -1.40
CA ALA A 103 -2.43 11.01 -0.06
C ALA A 103 -1.17 10.11 -0.02
N TRP A 104 -1.12 9.01 -0.79
CA TRP A 104 0.05 8.14 -0.85
C TRP A 104 1.28 8.79 -1.51
N ASP A 105 1.15 9.93 -2.19
CA ASP A 105 2.28 10.75 -2.67
C ASP A 105 3.00 11.49 -1.53
N SER A 106 2.36 11.55 -0.35
CA SER A 106 2.87 12.21 0.86
C SER A 106 3.15 11.23 2.00
N LEU A 107 3.47 9.96 1.67
CA LEU A 107 3.88 8.97 2.66
C LEU A 107 5.04 9.49 3.50
N ASN A 108 5.01 9.26 4.81
CA ASN A 108 6.03 9.72 5.74
C ASN A 108 6.64 8.53 6.49
N PHE A 109 7.95 8.56 6.70
CA PHE A 109 8.65 7.57 7.52
C PHE A 109 8.78 8.09 8.95
N ASP A 110 8.06 7.47 9.88
CA ASP A 110 7.97 7.84 11.28
C ASP A 110 8.48 6.73 12.23
N GLN A 111 8.44 6.98 13.53
CA GLN A 111 8.94 6.05 14.51
C GLN A 111 8.19 4.70 14.55
N PRO A 112 6.85 4.62 14.42
CA PRO A 112 6.14 3.35 14.27
C PRO A 112 6.61 2.53 13.08
N LEU A 113 6.87 3.16 11.94
CA LEU A 113 7.38 2.48 10.73
C LEU A 113 8.81 1.98 10.90
N SER A 114 9.64 2.68 11.66
CA SER A 114 10.99 2.21 12.00
C SER A 114 10.95 0.88 12.78
N GLY A 115 10.06 0.77 13.75
CA GLY A 115 9.84 -0.48 14.50
C GLY A 115 9.31 -1.62 13.61
N LEU A 116 8.41 -1.31 12.69
CA LEU A 116 7.86 -2.27 11.73
C LEU A 116 8.94 -2.76 10.76
N ALA A 117 9.80 -1.87 10.24
CA ALA A 117 10.87 -2.22 9.33
C ALA A 117 11.82 -3.28 9.90
N LEU A 118 12.16 -3.18 11.18
CA LEU A 118 13.06 -4.14 11.85
C LEU A 118 12.50 -5.56 11.95
N ARG A 119 11.18 -5.73 11.95
CA ARG A 119 10.54 -7.05 12.03
C ARG A 119 10.07 -7.59 10.67
N ALA A 120 10.30 -6.85 9.59
CA ALA A 120 9.92 -7.25 8.26
C ALA A 120 10.67 -8.49 7.79
N SER A 121 9.94 -9.52 7.37
CA SER A 121 10.48 -10.69 6.69
C SER A 121 10.57 -10.46 5.18
N ALA A 122 9.62 -9.71 4.62
CA ALA A 122 9.61 -9.26 3.23
C ALA A 122 8.91 -7.91 3.09
N VAL A 123 9.37 -7.10 2.13
CA VAL A 123 8.76 -5.83 1.76
C VAL A 123 8.60 -5.78 0.24
N CYS A 124 7.38 -5.57 -0.24
CA CYS A 124 7.10 -5.25 -1.64
C CYS A 124 6.87 -3.75 -1.79
N PHE A 125 7.51 -3.15 -2.76
CA PHE A 125 7.38 -1.73 -3.12
C PHE A 125 7.51 -1.56 -4.63
N GLY A 126 6.95 -0.49 -5.19
CA GLY A 126 6.86 -0.32 -6.64
C GLY A 126 7.36 1.04 -7.13
N THR A 127 7.23 1.24 -8.43
CA THR A 127 7.61 2.51 -9.10
C THR A 127 6.55 3.58 -8.90
N LEU A 128 5.27 3.24 -8.84
CA LEU A 128 4.17 4.21 -8.83
C LEU A 128 4.23 5.15 -7.60
N ALA A 129 4.37 4.60 -6.40
CA ALA A 129 4.48 5.41 -5.18
C ALA A 129 5.78 6.25 -5.12
N GLN A 130 6.75 5.95 -5.96
CA GLN A 130 8.01 6.71 -6.04
C GLN A 130 7.95 7.89 -7.03
N ARG A 131 6.79 8.16 -7.65
CA ARG A 131 6.60 9.33 -8.52
C ARG A 131 6.75 10.64 -7.73
N SER A 132 6.36 10.66 -6.46
CA SER A 132 6.56 11.77 -5.54
C SER A 132 7.91 11.64 -4.84
N GLU A 133 8.62 12.77 -4.67
CA GLU A 133 9.89 12.81 -3.95
C GLU A 133 9.72 12.48 -2.46
N ALA A 134 8.64 12.94 -1.83
CA ALA A 134 8.34 12.69 -0.43
C ALA A 134 8.16 11.20 -0.16
N SER A 135 7.27 10.53 -0.90
CA SER A 135 7.03 9.10 -0.75
C SER A 135 8.23 8.26 -1.13
N ARG A 136 8.97 8.64 -2.18
CA ARG A 136 10.22 7.97 -2.53
C ARG A 136 11.23 8.02 -1.40
N ALA A 137 11.42 9.18 -0.77
CA ALA A 137 12.31 9.32 0.38
C ALA A 137 11.86 8.46 1.57
N ALA A 138 10.56 8.42 1.87
CA ALA A 138 10.00 7.59 2.93
C ALA A 138 10.18 6.09 2.66
N ILE A 139 9.94 5.65 1.42
CA ILE A 139 10.15 4.25 1.00
C ILE A 139 11.62 3.86 1.17
N HIS A 140 12.56 4.67 0.71
CA HIS A 140 13.99 4.39 0.85
C HIS A 140 14.40 4.34 2.32
N ALA A 141 13.95 5.29 3.15
CA ALA A 141 14.23 5.29 4.59
C ALA A 141 13.68 4.02 5.29
N PHE A 142 12.49 3.56 4.88
CA PHE A 142 11.93 2.30 5.37
C PHE A 142 12.81 1.10 4.99
N LEU A 143 13.20 1.01 3.73
CA LEU A 143 14.04 -0.09 3.22
C LEU A 143 15.41 -0.11 3.92
N ASP A 144 16.02 1.07 4.14
CA ASP A 144 17.30 1.19 4.83
C ASP A 144 17.21 0.74 6.30
N ALA A 145 16.03 0.86 6.91
CA ALA A 145 15.77 0.42 8.28
C ALA A 145 15.44 -1.10 8.40
N THR A 146 15.23 -1.82 7.29
CA THR A 146 14.99 -3.27 7.34
C THR A 146 16.27 -4.03 7.65
N SER A 147 16.13 -5.24 8.25
CA SER A 147 17.27 -6.13 8.47
C SER A 147 17.89 -6.60 7.13
N GLU A 148 19.14 -7.05 7.19
CA GLU A 148 19.84 -7.61 6.01
C GLU A 148 19.16 -8.89 5.48
N ASP A 149 18.45 -9.62 6.34
CA ASP A 149 17.73 -10.85 5.98
C ASP A 149 16.33 -10.55 5.37
N CYS A 150 15.89 -9.29 5.36
CA CYS A 150 14.60 -8.93 4.79
C CYS A 150 14.61 -9.07 3.27
N LEU A 151 13.67 -9.85 2.72
CA LEU A 151 13.47 -9.94 1.28
C LEU A 151 12.85 -8.64 0.75
N ARG A 152 13.53 -7.98 -0.18
CA ARG A 152 13.05 -6.76 -0.85
C ARG A 152 12.57 -7.09 -2.25
N VAL A 153 11.28 -6.93 -2.49
CA VAL A 153 10.60 -7.23 -3.77
C VAL A 153 10.25 -5.91 -4.45
N PHE A 154 10.84 -5.66 -5.60
CA PHE A 154 10.60 -4.46 -6.38
C PHE A 154 9.68 -4.77 -7.57
N ASP A 155 8.52 -4.13 -7.58
CA ASP A 155 7.53 -4.19 -8.66
C ASP A 155 7.73 -3.03 -9.64
N VAL A 156 7.84 -3.33 -10.94
CA VAL A 156 8.20 -2.38 -12.01
C VAL A 156 7.09 -2.18 -13.03
#